data_994240415d84446f802352558bb1a4f0
#
_entry.id   994240415d84446f802352558bb1a4f0
#
_cell.length_a   1.000
_cell.length_b   1.000
_cell.length_c   1.000
_cell.angle_alpha   90.00
_cell.angle_beta   90.00
_cell.angle_gamma   90.00
#
_symmetry.space_group_name_H-M   'P 1'
#
loop_
_entity.id
_entity.type
_entity.pdbx_description
1 polymer ?
#
loop_
_entity_poly.entity_id
_entity_poly.type
_entity_poly.pdbx_seq_one_letter_code
_entity_poly.pdbx_strand_id
1 'polypeptide(L)'
;GNYNKYLYVGDDFRDVMSIRRVSTDDGQTLPLNHIDNPLSIMTPRFDTIFVPLDLDCKALLVTYRCFPKHLENDEDEFTIPRTLYDCLDAYVTYLLHKQLNTKDSENVGQTYLQIYNDAVQAILTDGTIRDDYVDDCVKFTERGFE
;
A
#
# COMPACT_ATOMS: atom_id res chain seq x y z
N GLY A 1 19.57 -8.48 20.51
CA GLY A 1 18.43 -9.37 20.44
C GLY A 1 18.64 -10.47 19.44
N ASN A 2 18.28 -11.68 19.80
CA ASN A 2 18.40 -12.82 18.91
C ASN A 2 17.19 -12.87 17.99
N TYR A 3 17.38 -12.54 16.73
CA TYR A 3 16.36 -12.65 15.70
C TYR A 3 16.64 -13.84 14.79
N ASN A 4 15.62 -14.64 14.56
CA ASN A 4 15.78 -15.94 13.91
C ASN A 4 15.51 -15.94 12.42
N LYS A 5 14.68 -15.04 11.95
CA LYS A 5 14.19 -15.10 10.58
C LYS A 5 14.08 -13.75 9.91
N TYR A 6 14.64 -13.73 8.75
CA TYR A 6 14.48 -12.70 7.74
C TYR A 6 13.33 -13.11 6.85
N LEU A 7 12.19 -12.44 6.96
CA LEU A 7 11.04 -12.72 6.10
C LEU A 7 10.78 -11.53 5.18
N TYR A 8 10.72 -11.82 3.91
CA TYR A 8 10.26 -10.85 2.92
C TYR A 8 8.73 -10.83 2.91
N VAL A 9 8.18 -9.63 2.91
CA VAL A 9 6.75 -9.39 2.87
C VAL A 9 6.35 -8.96 1.46
N GLY A 10 5.22 -9.44 0.99
CA GLY A 10 4.68 -9.12 -0.32
C GLY A 10 4.42 -10.35 -1.17
N ASP A 11 3.78 -10.13 -2.28
CA ASP A 11 3.58 -11.14 -3.32
C ASP A 11 4.35 -10.76 -4.59
N ASP A 12 4.41 -11.67 -5.54
CA ASP A 12 5.14 -11.50 -6.80
C ASP A 12 4.55 -10.38 -7.69
N PHE A 13 3.42 -9.80 -7.31
CA PHE A 13 2.66 -8.87 -8.13
C PHE A 13 2.59 -7.44 -7.60
N ARG A 14 2.99 -7.21 -6.35
CA ARG A 14 2.83 -5.90 -5.71
C ARG A 14 4.05 -5.52 -4.89
N ASP A 15 4.61 -4.37 -5.19
CA ASP A 15 5.71 -3.80 -4.42
C ASP A 15 5.23 -3.29 -3.07
N VAL A 16 5.86 -3.75 -2.00
CA VAL A 16 5.56 -3.30 -0.64
C VAL A 16 6.11 -1.91 -0.40
N MET A 17 5.28 -1.02 0.12
CA MET A 17 5.70 0.33 0.53
C MET A 17 6.11 0.40 1.99
N SER A 18 5.32 -0.21 2.86
CA SER A 18 5.59 -0.22 4.31
C SER A 18 4.77 -1.28 5.03
N ILE A 19 5.34 -1.84 6.08
CA ILE A 19 4.67 -2.78 6.98
C ILE A 19 3.92 -1.98 8.04
N ARG A 20 2.64 -2.27 8.23
CA ARG A 20 1.76 -1.52 9.14
C ARG A 20 1.49 -2.25 10.43
N ARG A 21 1.25 -3.54 10.35
CA ARG A 21 0.91 -4.36 11.51
C ARG A 21 1.33 -5.81 11.28
N VAL A 22 1.76 -6.45 12.35
CA VAL A 22 2.00 -7.88 12.38
C VAL A 22 1.21 -8.48 13.53
N SER A 23 0.50 -9.56 13.26
CA SER A 23 -0.28 -10.30 14.26
C SER A 23 0.05 -11.78 14.18
N THR A 24 -0.15 -12.47 15.27
CA THR A 24 -0.03 -13.92 15.34
C THR A 24 -1.27 -14.61 14.75
N ASP A 25 -1.18 -15.91 14.55
CA ASP A 25 -2.28 -16.75 14.03
C ASP A 25 -3.52 -16.76 14.94
N ASP A 26 -3.37 -16.51 16.22
CA ASP A 26 -4.47 -16.34 17.19
C ASP A 26 -5.01 -14.90 17.28
N GLY A 27 -4.52 -13.99 16.45
CA GLY A 27 -5.01 -12.62 16.33
C GLY A 27 -4.35 -11.60 17.27
N GLN A 28 -3.33 -11.99 18.03
CA GLN A 28 -2.60 -11.07 18.89
C GLN A 28 -1.70 -10.13 18.05
N THR A 29 -1.91 -8.82 18.19
CA THR A 29 -1.05 -7.82 17.55
C THR A 29 0.30 -7.73 18.26
N LEU A 30 1.37 -7.82 17.49
CA LEU A 30 2.74 -7.72 17.98
C LEU A 30 3.25 -6.28 17.89
N PRO A 31 4.08 -5.83 18.85
CA PRO A 31 4.71 -4.53 18.78
C PRO A 31 5.70 -4.46 17.61
N LEU A 32 5.80 -3.30 16.98
CA LEU A 32 6.73 -3.04 15.89
C LEU A 32 7.81 -2.05 16.32
N ASN A 33 9.07 -2.38 16.02
CA ASN A 33 10.23 -1.49 16.20
C ASN A 33 10.44 -0.97 17.64
N HIS A 34 10.03 -1.73 18.62
CA HIS A 34 10.29 -1.44 20.04
C HIS A 34 11.55 -2.15 20.49
N ILE A 35 12.66 -1.43 20.56
CA ILE A 35 13.99 -1.99 20.87
C ILE A 35 14.03 -2.66 22.24
N ASP A 36 13.29 -2.12 23.20
CA ASP A 36 13.27 -2.62 24.57
C ASP A 36 12.32 -3.81 24.78
N ASN A 37 11.58 -4.21 23.76
CA ASN A 37 10.66 -5.33 23.84
C ASN A 37 11.21 -6.54 23.09
N PRO A 38 11.54 -7.64 23.77
CA PRO A 38 12.14 -8.82 23.16
C PRO A 38 11.21 -9.56 22.20
N LEU A 39 9.89 -9.31 22.26
CA LEU A 39 8.90 -9.89 21.34
C LEU A 39 8.54 -8.93 20.19
N SER A 40 9.19 -7.78 20.11
CA SER A 40 8.93 -6.83 19.02
C SER A 40 9.43 -7.36 17.68
N ILE A 41 8.58 -7.23 16.67
CA ILE A 41 8.98 -7.41 15.26
C ILE A 41 9.77 -6.17 14.85
N MET A 42 10.92 -6.37 14.25
CA MET A 42 11.71 -5.28 13.69
C MET A 42 11.51 -5.22 12.18
N THR A 43 11.38 -4.02 11.65
CA THR A 43 11.25 -3.77 10.21
C THR A 43 12.48 -3.01 9.69
N PRO A 44 13.58 -3.71 9.39
CA PRO A 44 14.84 -3.06 8.98
C PRO A 44 14.72 -2.45 7.58
N ARG A 45 13.76 -2.92 6.80
CA ARG A 45 13.46 -2.44 5.46
C ARG A 45 11.94 -2.40 5.27
N PHE A 46 11.49 -1.69 4.22
CA PHE A 46 10.07 -1.54 3.89
C PHE A 46 9.36 -2.90 3.63
N ASP A 47 10.08 -3.90 3.17
CA ASP A 47 9.57 -5.21 2.75
C ASP A 47 10.05 -6.38 3.63
N THR A 48 10.73 -6.09 4.70
CA THR A 48 11.43 -7.13 5.50
C THR A 48 11.05 -7.03 6.96
N ILE A 49 10.78 -8.17 7.58
CA ILE A 49 10.60 -8.29 9.03
C ILE A 49 11.67 -9.20 9.64
N PHE A 50 12.11 -8.85 10.84
CA PHE A 50 12.86 -9.72 11.73
C PHE A 50 11.95 -10.24 12.80
N VAL A 51 11.89 -11.54 12.92
CA VAL A 51 11.04 -12.24 13.89
C VAL A 51 11.89 -12.71 15.05
N PRO A 52 11.53 -12.38 16.31
CA PRO A 52 12.24 -12.86 17.47
C PRO A 52 12.24 -14.39 17.57
N LEU A 53 13.34 -14.94 18.12
CA LEU A 53 13.50 -16.37 18.35
C LEU A 53 12.42 -16.96 19.26
N ASP A 54 12.10 -16.21 20.30
CA ASP A 54 11.22 -16.66 21.38
C ASP A 54 9.73 -16.50 21.05
N LEU A 55 9.42 -16.07 19.83
CA LEU A 55 8.03 -15.95 19.38
C LEU A 55 7.48 -17.32 19.01
N ASP A 56 6.58 -17.81 19.85
CA ASP A 56 5.89 -19.09 19.64
C ASP A 56 4.58 -18.84 18.86
N CYS A 57 4.64 -18.93 17.55
CA CYS A 57 3.46 -18.87 16.68
C CYS A 57 3.69 -19.72 15.41
N LYS A 58 2.61 -20.23 14.85
CA LYS A 58 2.67 -21.05 13.64
C LYS A 58 2.69 -20.23 12.36
N ALA A 59 2.04 -19.07 12.40
CA ALA A 59 1.95 -18.15 11.27
C ALA A 59 1.92 -16.69 11.75
N LEU A 60 2.32 -15.80 10.87
CA LEU A 60 2.20 -14.36 11.07
C LEU A 60 1.31 -13.77 10.00
N LEU A 61 0.36 -12.94 10.43
CA LEU A 61 -0.44 -12.11 9.56
C LEU A 61 0.22 -10.73 9.45
N VAL A 62 0.74 -10.40 8.27
CA VAL A 62 1.38 -9.11 8.02
C VAL A 62 0.46 -8.23 7.20
N THR A 63 0.10 -7.08 7.77
CA THR A 63 -0.63 -6.03 7.06
C THR A 63 0.36 -5.00 6.57
N TYR A 64 0.39 -4.77 5.28
CA TYR A 64 1.31 -3.84 4.66
C TYR A 64 0.62 -2.94 3.65
N ARG A 65 1.24 -1.80 3.39
CA ARG A 65 0.87 -0.89 2.31
C ARG A 65 1.66 -1.27 1.07
N CYS A 66 1.00 -1.40 -0.06
CA CYS A 66 1.65 -1.71 -1.32
C CYS A 66 1.26 -0.70 -2.41
N PHE A 67 2.07 -0.65 -3.46
CA PHE A 67 1.69 0.03 -4.68
C PHE A 67 0.55 -0.72 -5.38
N PRO A 68 -0.33 -0.03 -6.11
CA PRO A 68 -1.31 -0.70 -6.94
C PRO A 68 -0.62 -1.60 -7.98
N LYS A 69 -1.30 -2.66 -8.37
CA LYS A 69 -0.83 -3.53 -9.45
C LYS A 69 -0.60 -2.72 -10.73
N HIS A 70 0.52 -2.94 -11.39
CA HIS A 70 0.76 -2.36 -12.70
C HIS A 70 -0.24 -2.90 -13.71
N LEU A 71 -0.77 -2.00 -14.55
CA LEU A 71 -1.61 -2.35 -15.67
C LEU A 71 -0.69 -2.60 -16.89
N GLU A 72 -0.68 -3.80 -17.41
CA GLU A 72 0.17 -4.21 -18.54
C GLU A 72 -0.63 -4.32 -19.84
N ASN A 73 -1.89 -4.66 -19.74
CA ASN A 73 -2.77 -4.89 -20.87
C ASN A 73 -4.02 -3.99 -20.80
N ASP A 74 -4.62 -3.73 -21.94
CA ASP A 74 -5.84 -2.91 -22.04
C ASP A 74 -7.05 -3.52 -21.31
N GLU A 75 -7.01 -4.81 -21.05
CA GLU A 75 -8.06 -5.56 -20.34
C GLU A 75 -7.82 -5.64 -18.83
N ASP A 76 -6.68 -5.14 -18.34
CA ASP A 76 -6.37 -5.16 -16.92
C ASP A 76 -7.27 -4.17 -16.15
N GLU A 77 -7.86 -4.67 -15.09
CA GLU A 77 -8.70 -3.88 -14.20
C GLU A 77 -7.96 -3.56 -12.90
N PHE A 78 -8.22 -2.38 -12.37
CA PHE A 78 -7.78 -2.02 -11.03
C PHE A 78 -8.96 -1.50 -10.21
N THR A 79 -8.93 -1.79 -8.94
CA THR A 79 -9.99 -1.35 -8.02
C THR A 79 -9.50 -0.14 -7.23
N ILE A 80 -10.23 0.96 -7.38
CA ILE A 80 -10.04 2.17 -6.57
C ILE A 80 -11.38 2.57 -5.95
N PRO A 81 -11.39 3.26 -4.83
CA PRO A 81 -12.61 3.83 -4.28
C PRO A 81 -13.28 4.76 -5.30
N ARG A 82 -14.61 4.68 -5.38
CA ARG A 82 -15.39 5.50 -6.33
C ARG A 82 -15.13 7.00 -6.19
N THR A 83 -14.84 7.45 -4.98
CA THR A 83 -14.49 8.85 -4.68
C THR A 83 -13.23 9.33 -5.41
N LEU A 84 -12.39 8.42 -5.92
CA LEU A 84 -11.19 8.74 -6.68
C LEU A 84 -11.40 8.78 -8.20
N TYR A 85 -12.57 8.37 -8.69
CA TYR A 85 -12.83 8.32 -10.14
C TYR A 85 -12.71 9.68 -10.80
N ASP A 86 -13.31 10.71 -10.19
CA ASP A 86 -13.24 12.07 -10.73
C ASP A 86 -11.82 12.64 -10.74
N CYS A 87 -11.03 12.30 -9.73
CA CYS A 87 -9.60 12.65 -9.66
C CYS A 87 -8.83 11.99 -10.81
N LEU A 88 -9.08 10.71 -11.03
CA LEU A 88 -8.42 9.95 -12.10
C LEU A 88 -8.78 10.50 -13.47
N ASP A 89 -10.07 10.73 -13.73
CA ASP A 89 -10.56 11.29 -14.99
C ASP A 89 -9.94 12.66 -15.28
N ALA A 90 -9.88 13.54 -14.29
CA ALA A 90 -9.28 14.85 -14.42
C ALA A 90 -7.78 14.77 -14.75
N TYR A 91 -7.05 13.87 -14.08
CA TYR A 91 -5.62 13.69 -14.32
C TYR A 91 -5.31 13.09 -15.67
N VAL A 92 -6.06 12.08 -16.10
CA VAL A 92 -5.93 11.47 -17.45
C VAL A 92 -6.24 12.52 -18.53
N THR A 93 -7.28 13.30 -18.36
CA THR A 93 -7.64 14.38 -19.30
C THR A 93 -6.53 15.43 -19.38
N TYR A 94 -5.95 15.82 -18.26
CA TYR A 94 -4.77 16.69 -18.23
C TYR A 94 -3.61 16.12 -19.05
N LEU A 95 -3.27 14.85 -18.85
CA LEU A 95 -2.17 14.19 -19.57
C LEU A 95 -2.41 14.13 -21.09
N LEU A 96 -3.64 13.86 -21.50
CA LEU A 96 -4.03 13.84 -22.93
C LEU A 96 -3.86 15.23 -23.56
N HIS A 97 -4.31 16.28 -22.90
CA HIS A 97 -4.12 17.65 -23.39
C HIS A 97 -2.65 18.06 -23.44
N LYS A 98 -1.86 17.64 -22.47
CA LYS A 98 -0.41 17.86 -22.45
C LYS A 98 0.30 17.26 -23.66
N GLN A 99 -0.14 16.09 -24.13
CA GLN A 99 0.43 15.42 -25.28
C GLN A 99 0.14 16.14 -26.61
N LEU A 100 -0.98 16.84 -26.71
CA LEU A 100 -1.37 17.56 -27.92
C LEU A 100 -0.47 18.77 -28.25
N ASN A 101 0.25 19.28 -27.29
CA ASN A 101 1.28 20.31 -27.40
C ASN A 101 0.84 21.57 -28.20
N THR A 102 -0.42 21.97 -28.07
CA THR A 102 -0.98 23.21 -28.60
C THR A 102 -1.25 24.18 -27.46
N LYS A 103 -1.23 25.49 -27.71
CA LYS A 103 -1.48 26.50 -26.67
C LYS A 103 -2.88 26.40 -26.07
N ASP A 104 -3.88 26.11 -26.89
CA ASP A 104 -5.25 25.93 -26.40
C ASP A 104 -5.39 24.67 -25.56
N SER A 105 -4.76 23.56 -25.95
CA SER A 105 -4.72 22.33 -25.19
C SER A 105 -3.94 22.48 -23.88
N GLU A 106 -2.88 23.26 -23.86
CA GLU A 106 -2.17 23.60 -22.62
C GLU A 106 -3.06 24.31 -21.62
N ASN A 107 -3.82 25.31 -22.05
CA ASN A 107 -4.75 26.03 -21.17
C ASN A 107 -5.86 25.14 -20.63
N VAL A 108 -6.47 24.31 -21.46
CA VAL A 108 -7.47 23.32 -21.04
C VAL A 108 -6.86 22.29 -20.09
N GLY A 109 -5.67 21.80 -20.39
CA GLY A 109 -4.94 20.88 -19.53
C GLY A 109 -4.70 21.45 -18.14
N GLN A 110 -4.27 22.70 -18.02
CA GLN A 110 -4.07 23.37 -16.74
C GLN A 110 -5.37 23.48 -15.92
N THR A 111 -6.51 23.69 -16.58
CA THR A 111 -7.81 23.67 -15.92
C THR A 111 -8.11 22.30 -15.30
N TYR A 112 -7.87 21.21 -16.01
CA TYR A 112 -8.06 19.85 -15.49
C TYR A 112 -7.05 19.50 -14.39
N LEU A 113 -5.82 19.96 -14.48
CA LEU A 113 -4.84 19.80 -13.40
C LEU A 113 -5.30 20.49 -12.12
N GLN A 114 -5.89 21.68 -12.23
CA GLN A 114 -6.45 22.39 -11.09
C GLN A 114 -7.65 21.63 -10.49
N ILE A 115 -8.54 21.09 -11.33
CA ILE A 115 -9.66 20.25 -10.88
C ILE A 115 -9.16 19.03 -10.13
N TYR A 116 -8.11 18.37 -10.64
CA TYR A 116 -7.47 17.24 -9.99
C TYR A 116 -6.91 17.62 -8.62
N ASN A 117 -6.14 18.68 -8.53
CA ASN A 117 -5.54 19.15 -7.27
C ASN A 117 -6.60 19.51 -6.23
N ASP A 118 -7.68 20.20 -6.62
CA ASP A 118 -8.76 20.56 -5.74
C ASP A 118 -9.53 19.33 -5.23
N ALA A 119 -9.76 18.35 -6.11
CA ALA A 119 -10.43 17.11 -5.75
C ALA A 119 -9.58 16.26 -4.77
N VAL A 120 -8.26 16.17 -4.99
CA VAL A 120 -7.34 15.47 -4.09
C VAL A 120 -7.30 16.14 -2.72
N GLN A 121 -7.24 17.47 -2.66
CA GLN A 121 -7.23 18.21 -1.40
C GLN A 121 -8.56 18.03 -0.63
N ALA A 122 -9.69 18.01 -1.32
CA ALA A 122 -10.99 17.75 -0.70
C ALA A 122 -11.04 16.36 -0.07
N ILE A 123 -10.56 15.34 -0.76
CA ILE A 123 -10.49 13.96 -0.26
C ILE A 123 -9.58 13.84 0.96
N LEU A 124 -8.40 14.47 0.94
CA LEU A 124 -7.46 14.47 2.05
C LEU A 124 -8.03 15.18 3.28
N THR A 125 -8.78 16.27 3.06
CA THR A 125 -9.40 17.06 4.15
C THR A 125 -10.58 16.32 4.78
N ASP A 126 -11.43 15.68 3.98
CA ASP A 126 -12.63 14.98 4.46
C ASP A 126 -12.32 13.64 5.13
N GLY A 127 -11.11 13.11 4.97
CA GLY A 127 -10.71 11.82 5.52
C GLY A 127 -11.55 10.65 4.99
N THR A 128 -12.15 10.79 3.82
CA THR A 128 -13.00 9.75 3.18
C THR A 128 -12.21 8.52 2.78
N ILE A 129 -10.91 8.65 2.57
CA ILE A 129 -10.01 7.54 2.32
C ILE A 129 -9.20 7.27 3.59
N ARG A 130 -9.40 6.08 4.14
CA ARG A 130 -8.69 5.63 5.34
C ARG A 130 -7.50 4.77 4.94
N ASP A 131 -6.41 4.94 5.66
CA ASP A 131 -5.21 4.10 5.54
C ASP A 131 -5.42 2.67 6.07
N ASP A 132 -6.56 2.40 6.72
CA ASP A 132 -6.88 1.14 7.36
C ASP A 132 -7.70 0.18 6.48
N TYR A 133 -7.97 0.53 5.21
CA TYR A 133 -8.55 -0.43 4.27
C TYR A 133 -7.58 -1.59 4.02
N VAL A 134 -8.05 -2.78 4.30
CA VAL A 134 -7.35 -4.02 4.03
C VAL A 134 -7.98 -4.66 2.80
N ASP A 135 -7.16 -5.00 1.80
CA ASP A 135 -7.60 -5.76 0.64
C ASP A 135 -7.99 -7.18 1.10
N ASP A 136 -9.15 -7.67 0.68
CA ASP A 136 -9.64 -9.03 1.00
C ASP A 136 -8.75 -10.14 0.44
N CYS A 137 -7.77 -9.81 -0.37
CA CYS A 137 -6.76 -10.74 -0.88
C CYS A 137 -5.69 -11.07 0.16
N VAL A 138 -6.08 -11.38 1.38
CA VAL A 138 -5.16 -11.88 2.40
C VAL A 138 -4.76 -13.31 2.03
N LYS A 139 -3.68 -13.46 1.30
CA LYS A 139 -3.02 -14.75 1.17
C LYS A 139 -2.28 -15.04 2.48
N PHE A 140 -2.83 -15.95 3.26
CA PHE A 140 -2.07 -16.59 4.32
C PHE A 140 -0.91 -17.33 3.67
N THR A 141 0.28 -16.83 3.81
CA THR A 141 1.45 -17.60 3.45
C THR A 141 1.70 -18.57 4.60
N GLU A 142 1.10 -19.74 4.53
CA GLU A 142 1.48 -20.89 5.34
C GLU A 142 2.90 -21.34 4.94
N ARG A 143 3.88 -20.57 5.33
CA ARG A 143 5.23 -21.09 5.42
C ARG A 143 5.44 -21.42 6.87
N GLY A 144 5.42 -22.71 7.17
CA GLY A 144 5.78 -23.20 8.47
C GLY A 144 7.11 -22.58 8.91
N PHE A 145 7.14 -22.10 10.11
CA PHE A 145 8.38 -21.72 10.77
C PHE A 145 9.12 -23.03 11.08
N GLU A 146 9.91 -23.49 10.12
CA GLU A 146 10.93 -24.52 10.36
C GLU A 146 12.23 -23.87 10.79
#